data_8996714d53ca8e32a73f5a53be7ccee6
#
_entry.id   8996714d53ca8e32a73f5a53be7ccee6
#
_cell.length_a   1.000
_cell.length_b   1.000
_cell.length_c   1.000
_cell.angle_alpha   90.00
_cell.angle_beta   90.00
_cell.angle_gamma   90.00
#
_symmetry.space_group_name_H-M   'P 1'
#
loop_
_entity.id
_entity.type
_entity.pdbx_description
1 polymer ?
#
loop_
_entity_poly.entity_id
_entity_poly.type
_entity_poly.pdbx_seq_one_letter_code
_entity_poly.pdbx_strand_id
1 'polypeptide(L)'
;MRTRLLAAAAVLTLATAGMALAAASLPRPKALAIMHERHEGMETIGKNFKALHRELDASSPDLNSIRTSARNIQALSAKASHWFPQGTGPELGKTGAKPEIWQNPQDFVVKMRDFQAEARAFDAAARSSDLALIRAQSSDLGQTCKACHDKYRSDMHH
;
A
#
# COMPACT_ATOMS: atom_id res chain seq x y z
N MET A 1 62.74 40.58 -36.52
CA MET A 1 61.31 40.87 -36.34
C MET A 1 60.64 39.59 -35.97
N ARG A 2 60.14 39.48 -34.69
CA ARG A 2 59.50 38.30 -34.15
C ARG A 2 58.02 38.56 -34.02
N THR A 3 57.21 37.94 -34.86
CA THR A 3 55.75 38.03 -34.85
C THR A 3 55.20 37.03 -33.78
N ARG A 4 54.53 37.52 -32.73
CA ARG A 4 53.86 36.71 -31.75
C ARG A 4 52.39 36.45 -32.17
N LEU A 5 52.06 35.21 -32.46
CA LEU A 5 50.71 34.78 -32.69
C LEU A 5 50.03 34.51 -31.30
N LEU A 6 48.99 35.29 -30.99
CA LEU A 6 48.12 35.06 -29.82
C LEU A 6 46.99 34.12 -30.26
N ALA A 7 47.01 32.92 -29.73
CA ALA A 7 45.90 31.98 -29.88
C ALA A 7 44.84 32.30 -28.82
N ALA A 8 43.67 32.74 -29.22
CA ALA A 8 42.51 32.92 -28.36
C ALA A 8 41.75 31.57 -28.23
N ALA A 9 41.79 30.94 -27.05
CA ALA A 9 40.98 29.75 -26.74
C ALA A 9 39.59 30.22 -26.34
N ALA A 10 38.58 29.93 -27.19
CA ALA A 10 37.18 30.12 -26.85
C ALA A 10 36.70 28.93 -26.00
N VAL A 11 36.42 29.16 -24.72
CA VAL A 11 35.80 28.18 -23.84
C VAL A 11 34.29 28.17 -24.06
N LEU A 12 33.81 27.14 -24.75
CA LEU A 12 32.38 26.91 -24.99
C LEU A 12 31.78 26.23 -23.74
N THR A 13 31.15 27.00 -22.85
CA THR A 13 30.40 26.46 -21.72
C THR A 13 29.04 25.92 -22.21
N LEU A 14 28.91 24.59 -22.31
CA LEU A 14 27.61 23.94 -22.48
C LEU A 14 26.82 24.04 -21.16
N ALA A 15 25.82 24.93 -21.12
CA ALA A 15 24.82 24.94 -20.07
C ALA A 15 23.85 23.80 -20.35
N THR A 16 23.98 22.67 -19.58
CA THR A 16 22.99 21.59 -19.55
C THR A 16 21.81 22.06 -18.74
N ALA A 17 20.77 22.57 -19.41
CA ALA A 17 19.47 22.82 -18.79
C ALA A 17 18.87 21.47 -18.40
N GLY A 18 19.01 21.06 -17.12
CA GLY A 18 18.31 19.93 -16.55
C GLY A 18 16.80 20.20 -16.52
N MET A 19 16.05 19.66 -17.48
CA MET A 19 14.60 19.61 -17.39
C MET A 19 14.25 18.66 -16.25
N ALA A 20 13.96 19.21 -15.05
CA ALA A 20 13.26 18.49 -14.03
C ALA A 20 11.85 18.20 -14.57
N LEU A 21 11.58 16.96 -14.97
CA LEU A 21 10.21 16.50 -15.20
C LEU A 21 9.48 16.59 -13.85
N ALA A 22 8.75 17.66 -13.63
CA ALA A 22 7.79 17.73 -12.54
C ALA A 22 6.76 16.62 -12.82
N ALA A 23 6.76 15.58 -11.98
CA ALA A 23 5.72 14.54 -12.05
C ALA A 23 4.36 15.25 -11.96
N ALA A 24 3.54 15.13 -13.01
CA ALA A 24 2.26 15.79 -13.06
C ALA A 24 1.43 15.32 -11.86
N SER A 25 1.01 16.24 -11.00
CA SER A 25 0.17 15.95 -9.86
C SER A 25 -1.16 15.37 -10.33
N LEU A 26 -1.69 14.37 -9.59
CA LEU A 26 -3.00 13.81 -9.88
C LEU A 26 -4.07 14.92 -9.85
N PRO A 27 -4.99 14.97 -10.84
CA PRO A 27 -6.13 15.86 -10.77
C PRO A 27 -6.94 15.61 -9.48
N ARG A 28 -7.33 16.69 -8.79
CA ARG A 28 -8.03 16.61 -7.50
C ARG A 28 -9.21 15.63 -7.47
N PRO A 29 -10.13 15.61 -8.47
CA PRO A 29 -11.25 14.65 -8.48
C PRO A 29 -10.77 13.19 -8.50
N LYS A 30 -9.73 12.89 -9.28
CA LYS A 30 -9.14 11.55 -9.35
C LYS A 30 -8.46 11.15 -8.02
N ALA A 31 -7.75 12.07 -7.40
CA ALA A 31 -7.11 11.82 -6.11
C ALA A 31 -8.16 11.53 -5.01
N LEU A 32 -9.25 12.31 -4.95
CA LEU A 32 -10.35 12.07 -4.02
C LEU A 32 -11.06 10.72 -4.26
N ALA A 33 -11.25 10.32 -5.53
CA ALA A 33 -11.82 9.01 -5.87
C ALA A 33 -10.91 7.87 -5.38
N ILE A 34 -9.58 7.98 -5.52
CA ILE A 34 -8.63 6.99 -4.99
C ILE A 34 -8.67 6.94 -3.46
N MET A 35 -8.76 8.09 -2.79
CA MET A 35 -8.89 8.13 -1.33
C MET A 35 -10.18 7.44 -0.84
N HIS A 36 -11.28 7.62 -1.57
CA HIS A 36 -12.53 6.93 -1.29
C HIS A 36 -12.40 5.41 -1.51
N GLU A 37 -11.88 4.98 -2.67
CA GLU A 37 -11.63 3.57 -2.97
C GLU A 37 -10.74 2.90 -1.92
N ARG A 38 -9.68 3.59 -1.48
CA ARG A 38 -8.80 3.13 -0.38
C ARG A 38 -9.58 2.91 0.90
N HIS A 39 -10.43 3.87 1.29
CA HIS A 39 -11.24 3.79 2.50
C HIS A 39 -12.16 2.57 2.46
N GLU A 40 -12.99 2.47 1.42
CA GLU A 40 -13.93 1.37 1.23
C GLU A 40 -13.23 0.01 1.14
N GLY A 41 -12.09 -0.05 0.43
CA GLY A 41 -11.29 -1.27 0.30
C GLY A 41 -10.73 -1.73 1.64
N MET A 42 -10.14 -0.84 2.42
CA MET A 42 -9.60 -1.15 3.75
C MET A 42 -10.70 -1.53 4.76
N GLU A 43 -11.85 -0.84 4.74
CA GLU A 43 -13.00 -1.24 5.54
C GLU A 43 -13.51 -2.65 5.18
N THR A 44 -13.60 -2.95 3.89
CA THR A 44 -14.06 -4.25 3.41
C THR A 44 -13.08 -5.37 3.81
N ILE A 45 -11.77 -5.13 3.72
CA ILE A 45 -10.76 -6.06 4.26
C ILE A 45 -11.01 -6.29 5.76
N GLY A 46 -11.18 -5.23 6.55
CA GLY A 46 -11.43 -5.33 7.98
C GLY A 46 -12.73 -6.09 8.32
N LYS A 47 -13.81 -5.85 7.56
CA LYS A 47 -15.09 -6.57 7.70
C LYS A 47 -14.93 -8.07 7.44
N ASN A 48 -14.21 -8.46 6.37
CA ASN A 48 -13.92 -9.86 6.06
C ASN A 48 -13.02 -10.50 7.13
N PHE A 49 -12.00 -9.79 7.62
CA PHE A 49 -11.11 -10.27 8.67
C PHE A 49 -11.87 -10.53 9.99
N LYS A 50 -12.78 -9.65 10.37
CA LYS A 50 -13.66 -9.85 11.53
C LYS A 50 -14.64 -11.02 11.33
N ALA A 51 -15.18 -11.18 10.12
CA ALA A 51 -16.11 -12.26 9.81
C ALA A 51 -15.42 -13.63 9.93
N LEU A 52 -14.22 -13.76 9.34
CA LEU A 52 -13.45 -15.01 9.43
C LEU A 52 -13.08 -15.35 10.88
N HIS A 53 -12.71 -14.37 11.72
CA HIS A 53 -12.40 -14.62 13.13
C HIS A 53 -13.62 -15.14 13.90
N ARG A 54 -14.81 -14.61 13.66
CA ARG A 54 -16.04 -15.14 14.28
C ARG A 54 -16.27 -16.61 13.92
N GLU A 55 -15.98 -16.99 12.66
CA GLU A 55 -16.08 -18.40 12.25
C GLU A 55 -15.00 -19.26 12.92
N LEU A 56 -13.77 -18.78 12.99
CA LEU A 56 -12.68 -19.51 13.66
C LEU A 56 -12.93 -19.71 15.15
N ASP A 57 -13.66 -18.80 15.81
CA ASP A 57 -14.00 -18.87 17.23
C ASP A 57 -15.26 -19.69 17.49
N ALA A 58 -16.04 -20.02 16.45
CA ALA A 58 -17.24 -20.82 16.57
C ALA A 58 -16.94 -22.28 16.91
N SER A 59 -17.85 -22.95 17.61
CA SER A 59 -17.75 -24.39 17.91
C SER A 59 -17.85 -25.28 16.65
N SER A 60 -18.46 -24.76 15.57
CA SER A 60 -18.59 -25.41 14.28
C SER A 60 -18.32 -24.37 13.17
N PRO A 61 -17.05 -24.13 12.81
CA PRO A 61 -16.68 -23.14 11.80
C PRO A 61 -17.25 -23.44 10.41
N ASP A 62 -17.86 -22.43 9.76
CA ASP A 62 -18.25 -22.53 8.36
C ASP A 62 -17.05 -22.26 7.46
N LEU A 63 -16.48 -23.34 6.92
CA LEU A 63 -15.35 -23.27 6.00
C LEU A 63 -15.66 -22.49 4.72
N ASN A 64 -16.91 -22.45 4.25
CA ASN A 64 -17.27 -21.69 3.05
C ASN A 64 -17.25 -20.18 3.31
N SER A 65 -17.73 -19.74 4.47
CA SER A 65 -17.62 -18.36 4.93
C SER A 65 -16.15 -17.93 5.09
N ILE A 66 -15.31 -18.80 5.69
CA ILE A 66 -13.86 -18.56 5.84
C ILE A 66 -13.20 -18.41 4.47
N ARG A 67 -13.44 -19.33 3.52
CA ARG A 67 -12.89 -19.26 2.15
C ARG A 67 -13.35 -18.03 1.39
N THR A 68 -14.60 -17.62 1.57
CA THR A 68 -15.13 -16.42 0.94
C THR A 68 -14.42 -15.16 1.47
N SER A 69 -14.27 -15.06 2.79
CA SER A 69 -13.54 -13.94 3.42
C SER A 69 -12.07 -13.91 2.98
N ALA A 70 -11.40 -15.08 2.92
CA ALA A 70 -10.01 -15.19 2.49
C ALA A 70 -9.81 -14.69 1.05
N ARG A 71 -10.66 -15.14 0.12
CA ARG A 71 -10.62 -14.67 -1.28
C ARG A 71 -10.85 -13.18 -1.43
N ASN A 72 -11.80 -12.64 -0.67
CA ASN A 72 -12.08 -11.20 -0.70
C ASN A 72 -10.87 -10.39 -0.20
N ILE A 73 -10.25 -10.80 0.92
CA ILE A 73 -9.05 -10.16 1.45
C ILE A 73 -7.91 -10.25 0.42
N GLN A 74 -7.67 -11.42 -0.15
CA GLN A 74 -6.62 -11.62 -1.16
C GLN A 74 -6.85 -10.74 -2.40
N ALA A 75 -8.07 -10.69 -2.93
CA ALA A 75 -8.40 -9.89 -4.11
C ALA A 75 -8.23 -8.38 -3.86
N LEU A 76 -8.62 -7.89 -2.66
CA LEU A 76 -8.46 -6.49 -2.28
C LEU A 76 -7.00 -6.14 -1.97
N SER A 77 -6.24 -7.07 -1.35
CA SER A 77 -4.82 -6.86 -1.08
C SER A 77 -4.02 -6.62 -2.37
N ALA A 78 -4.38 -7.33 -3.46
CA ALA A 78 -3.74 -7.14 -4.75
C ALA A 78 -3.96 -5.72 -5.33
N LYS A 79 -5.07 -5.07 -5.00
CA LYS A 79 -5.38 -3.69 -5.43
C LYS A 79 -4.76 -2.64 -4.51
N ALA A 80 -4.50 -2.98 -3.25
CA ALA A 80 -4.16 -2.03 -2.20
C ALA A 80 -2.90 -1.20 -2.51
N SER A 81 -1.93 -1.74 -3.26
CA SER A 81 -0.73 -1.01 -3.67
C SER A 81 -1.03 0.22 -4.56
N HIS A 82 -2.16 0.25 -5.25
CA HIS A 82 -2.59 1.35 -6.12
C HIS A 82 -3.36 2.45 -5.38
N TRP A 83 -3.67 2.28 -4.10
CA TRP A 83 -4.47 3.21 -3.32
C TRP A 83 -3.68 4.34 -2.67
N PHE A 84 -2.34 4.36 -2.83
CA PHE A 84 -1.45 5.32 -2.17
C PHE A 84 -0.54 6.11 -3.14
N PRO A 85 -1.04 6.59 -4.29
CA PRO A 85 -0.22 7.45 -5.13
C PRO A 85 0.06 8.78 -4.44
N GLN A 86 1.11 9.49 -4.88
CA GLN A 86 1.41 10.84 -4.40
C GLN A 86 0.21 11.78 -4.61
N GLY A 87 -0.03 12.68 -3.65
CA GLY A 87 -1.14 13.62 -3.69
C GLY A 87 -2.48 13.02 -3.23
N THR A 88 -2.48 11.90 -2.49
CA THR A 88 -3.67 11.31 -1.86
C THR A 88 -3.54 11.22 -0.33
N GLY A 89 -2.73 12.10 0.24
CA GLY A 89 -2.47 12.21 1.66
C GLY A 89 -3.42 13.17 2.38
N PRO A 90 -3.12 13.45 3.67
CA PRO A 90 -3.96 14.32 4.52
C PRO A 90 -4.01 15.78 4.03
N GLU A 91 -3.09 16.20 3.18
CA GLU A 91 -3.08 17.53 2.55
C GLU A 91 -4.30 17.74 1.63
N LEU A 92 -4.89 16.66 1.12
CA LEU A 92 -6.04 16.75 0.22
C LEU A 92 -7.38 16.71 0.93
N GLY A 93 -7.46 16.04 2.09
CA GLY A 93 -8.69 15.88 2.86
C GLY A 93 -8.56 14.89 4.01
N LYS A 94 -9.67 14.66 4.73
CA LYS A 94 -9.70 13.75 5.88
C LYS A 94 -9.36 12.33 5.46
N THR A 95 -8.35 11.72 6.10
CA THR A 95 -7.92 10.34 5.85
C THR A 95 -7.17 9.79 7.07
N GLY A 96 -7.28 8.46 7.30
CA GLY A 96 -6.46 7.75 8.27
C GLY A 96 -5.05 7.42 7.78
N ALA A 97 -4.69 7.74 6.53
CA ALA A 97 -3.35 7.54 6.01
C ALA A 97 -2.42 8.65 6.52
N LYS A 98 -1.35 8.27 7.24
CA LYS A 98 -0.36 9.23 7.73
C LYS A 98 0.57 9.70 6.62
N PRO A 99 1.12 10.95 6.69
CA PRO A 99 2.07 11.47 5.69
C PRO A 99 3.35 10.65 5.57
N GLU A 100 3.72 9.88 6.61
CA GLU A 100 4.88 9.00 6.64
C GLU A 100 4.86 7.92 5.54
N ILE A 101 3.70 7.58 4.99
CA ILE A 101 3.55 6.68 3.84
C ILE A 101 4.37 7.19 2.65
N TRP A 102 4.26 8.49 2.36
CA TRP A 102 4.93 9.13 1.22
C TRP A 102 6.32 9.65 1.56
N GLN A 103 6.65 9.78 2.84
CA GLN A 103 7.98 10.14 3.34
C GLN A 103 8.91 8.92 3.42
N ASN A 104 8.35 7.72 3.64
CA ASN A 104 9.09 6.45 3.75
C ASN A 104 8.61 5.40 2.74
N PRO A 105 8.62 5.71 1.42
CA PRO A 105 7.97 4.87 0.41
C PRO A 105 8.58 3.46 0.30
N GLN A 106 9.87 3.31 0.55
CA GLN A 106 10.54 2.01 0.49
C GLN A 106 10.04 1.05 1.59
N ASP A 107 9.98 1.52 2.84
CA ASP A 107 9.46 0.73 3.96
C ASP A 107 7.96 0.44 3.79
N PHE A 108 7.18 1.43 3.33
CA PHE A 108 5.76 1.22 3.05
C PHE A 108 5.52 0.14 1.98
N VAL A 109 6.31 0.14 0.91
CA VAL A 109 6.24 -0.89 -0.15
C VAL A 109 6.58 -2.28 0.39
N VAL A 110 7.57 -2.40 1.28
CA VAL A 110 7.90 -3.70 1.93
C VAL A 110 6.69 -4.19 2.72
N LYS A 111 6.12 -3.37 3.61
CA LYS A 111 4.93 -3.75 4.41
C LYS A 111 3.71 -4.11 3.54
N MET A 112 3.53 -3.42 2.42
CA MET A 112 2.46 -3.74 1.47
C MET A 112 2.68 -5.10 0.80
N ARG A 113 3.93 -5.43 0.44
CA ARG A 113 4.29 -6.75 -0.11
C ARG A 113 4.10 -7.87 0.90
N ASP A 114 4.48 -7.65 2.16
CA ASP A 114 4.29 -8.61 3.24
C ASP A 114 2.79 -8.90 3.43
N PHE A 115 1.96 -7.85 3.52
CA PHE A 115 0.50 -8.00 3.58
C PHE A 115 -0.05 -8.80 2.39
N GLN A 116 0.39 -8.51 1.16
CA GLN A 116 -0.05 -9.22 -0.04
C GLN A 116 0.41 -10.68 -0.05
N ALA A 117 1.60 -10.97 0.47
CA ALA A 117 2.13 -12.33 0.58
C ALA A 117 1.30 -13.16 1.58
N GLU A 118 1.05 -12.61 2.78
CA GLU A 118 0.26 -13.29 3.80
C GLU A 118 -1.22 -13.44 3.40
N ALA A 119 -1.80 -12.47 2.69
CA ALA A 119 -3.15 -12.62 2.15
C ALA A 119 -3.27 -13.78 1.14
N ARG A 120 -2.24 -14.00 0.31
CA ARG A 120 -2.19 -15.17 -0.60
C ARG A 120 -1.99 -16.48 0.15
N ALA A 121 -1.10 -16.50 1.15
CA ALA A 121 -0.85 -17.67 1.98
C ALA A 121 -2.11 -18.07 2.76
N PHE A 122 -2.81 -17.10 3.31
CA PHE A 122 -4.07 -17.31 4.02
C PHE A 122 -5.17 -17.85 3.08
N ASP A 123 -5.34 -17.31 1.86
CA ASP A 123 -6.30 -17.84 0.89
C ASP A 123 -5.96 -19.29 0.49
N ALA A 124 -4.68 -19.63 0.36
CA ALA A 124 -4.24 -21.01 0.11
C ALA A 124 -4.56 -21.95 1.30
N ALA A 125 -4.28 -21.51 2.53
CA ALA A 125 -4.61 -22.26 3.73
C ALA A 125 -6.12 -22.49 3.89
N ALA A 126 -6.94 -21.48 3.59
CA ALA A 126 -8.40 -21.57 3.66
C ALA A 126 -9.00 -22.67 2.72
N ARG A 127 -8.28 -22.99 1.64
CA ARG A 127 -8.68 -24.09 0.72
C ARG A 127 -8.38 -25.47 1.25
N SER A 128 -7.40 -25.63 2.14
CA SER A 128 -6.97 -26.94 2.66
C SER A 128 -7.98 -27.59 3.61
N SER A 129 -8.91 -26.85 4.20
CA SER A 129 -9.83 -27.29 5.26
C SER A 129 -9.12 -27.65 6.59
N ASP A 130 -7.82 -27.44 6.72
CA ASP A 130 -7.07 -27.63 7.96
C ASP A 130 -7.24 -26.38 8.86
N LEU A 131 -8.07 -26.50 9.89
CA LEU A 131 -8.37 -25.40 10.82
C LEU A 131 -7.13 -24.94 11.59
N ALA A 132 -6.18 -25.82 11.90
CA ALA A 132 -4.96 -25.42 12.60
C ALA A 132 -4.09 -24.53 11.71
N LEU A 133 -3.90 -24.92 10.44
CA LEU A 133 -3.19 -24.13 9.44
C LEU A 133 -3.91 -22.81 9.17
N ILE A 134 -5.23 -22.81 9.04
CA ILE A 134 -6.02 -21.58 8.80
C ILE A 134 -5.85 -20.60 9.96
N ARG A 135 -5.89 -21.08 11.22
CA ARG A 135 -5.67 -20.23 12.41
C ARG A 135 -4.26 -19.63 12.43
N ALA A 136 -3.23 -20.42 12.15
CA ALA A 136 -1.86 -19.95 12.09
C ALA A 136 -1.69 -18.85 11.04
N GLN A 137 -2.14 -19.09 9.82
CA GLN A 137 -2.05 -18.11 8.72
C GLN A 137 -2.94 -16.87 8.97
N SER A 138 -4.07 -17.00 9.65
CA SER A 138 -4.88 -15.85 10.08
C SER A 138 -4.12 -14.96 11.07
N SER A 139 -3.36 -15.56 11.99
CA SER A 139 -2.49 -14.83 12.93
C SER A 139 -1.39 -14.07 12.18
N ASP A 140 -0.71 -14.73 11.24
CA ASP A 140 0.37 -14.12 10.47
C ASP A 140 -0.13 -12.95 9.62
N LEU A 141 -1.27 -13.11 8.94
CA LEU A 141 -1.94 -12.02 8.23
C LEU A 141 -2.28 -10.85 9.17
N GLY A 142 -2.81 -11.14 10.36
CA GLY A 142 -3.12 -10.11 11.37
C GLY A 142 -1.90 -9.32 11.82
N GLN A 143 -0.74 -9.98 11.94
CA GLN A 143 0.53 -9.32 12.29
C GLN A 143 0.97 -8.33 11.21
N THR A 144 0.81 -8.64 9.91
CA THR A 144 1.13 -7.70 8.84
C THR A 144 0.21 -6.47 8.85
N CYS A 145 -1.08 -6.67 9.14
CA CYS A 145 -2.02 -5.56 9.32
C CYS A 145 -1.58 -4.63 10.45
N LYS A 146 -1.25 -5.21 11.61
CA LYS A 146 -0.79 -4.45 12.78
C LYS A 146 0.51 -3.71 12.49
N ALA A 147 1.52 -4.37 11.93
CA ALA A 147 2.84 -3.78 11.65
C ALA A 147 2.77 -2.58 10.68
N CYS A 148 1.83 -2.59 9.73
CA CYS A 148 1.57 -1.47 8.85
C CYS A 148 0.79 -0.35 9.57
N HIS A 149 -0.27 -0.69 10.27
CA HIS A 149 -1.16 0.27 10.93
C HIS A 149 -0.48 1.04 12.06
N ASP A 150 0.35 0.40 12.87
CA ASP A 150 1.09 1.05 13.95
C ASP A 150 1.94 2.23 13.43
N LYS A 151 2.48 2.12 12.22
CA LYS A 151 3.35 3.13 11.64
C LYS A 151 2.62 4.13 10.75
N TYR A 152 1.65 3.67 9.96
CA TYR A 152 1.11 4.39 8.81
C TYR A 152 -0.37 4.76 8.92
N ARG A 153 -1.08 4.31 9.95
CA ARG A 153 -2.47 4.65 10.19
C ARG A 153 -2.60 5.57 11.41
N SER A 154 -3.34 6.66 11.27
CA SER A 154 -3.70 7.52 12.40
C SER A 154 -4.87 6.93 13.19
N ASP A 155 -4.92 7.23 14.50
CA ASP A 155 -6.07 6.95 15.37
C ASP A 155 -7.18 7.95 15.03
N MET A 156 -7.89 7.68 13.95
CA MET A 156 -9.13 8.42 13.67
C MET A 156 -10.25 7.74 14.44
N HIS A 157 -10.68 8.37 15.52
CA HIS A 157 -11.94 8.00 16.15
C HIS A 157 -13.07 8.34 15.17
N HIS A 158 -13.82 7.32 14.76
CA HIS A 158 -15.03 7.46 13.93
C HIS A 158 -16.21 7.86 14.82
#